data_c4d56d59812d30858aee0ae176c52837
#
_entry.id   c4d56d59812d30858aee0ae176c52837
#
_cell.length_a   1.000
_cell.length_b   1.000
_cell.length_c   1.000
_cell.angle_alpha   90.00
_cell.angle_beta   90.00
_cell.angle_gamma   90.00
#
_symmetry.space_group_name_H-M   'P 1'
#
loop_
_entity.id
_entity.type
_entity.pdbx_description
1 polymer ?
#
loop_
_entity_poly.entity_id
_entity_poly.type
_entity_poly.pdbx_seq_one_letter_code
_entity_poly.pdbx_strand_id
1 'polypeptide(L)'
;SARKIKVNAYASHAESFKAAADAMYDLFCGEGGTDICCASNDDRQAKLIWLEIGGMRQRLDGKKTITSQNLTEIKNRLKNITIFRLSSKTQNKDGFNISKTYLDESHDIAEENGQSEIAEACWRGMSSKDEPLFLNCTTQGFNRDCYLDHKITYAKRVIEGEIDDDHFIAFLYEQDTEQEIWQDESSWEKSNPAIIRAIFAGSVTHTIFSAPQPTSI
;
A
#
# COMPACT_ATOMS: atom_id res chain seq x y z
N SER A 1 -21.01 10.14 11.23
CA SER A 1 -20.57 9.03 10.36
C SER A 1 -19.06 9.08 10.26
N ALA A 2 -18.40 7.95 10.58
CA ALA A 2 -16.95 7.84 10.52
C ALA A 2 -16.44 8.09 9.09
N ARG A 3 -15.49 9.02 8.93
CA ARG A 3 -14.86 9.30 7.64
C ARG A 3 -13.82 8.23 7.37
N LYS A 4 -14.10 7.33 6.45
CA LYS A 4 -13.15 6.30 5.98
C LYS A 4 -12.44 6.83 4.75
N ILE A 5 -11.18 7.22 4.89
CA ILE A 5 -10.37 7.68 3.76
C ILE A 5 -9.64 6.47 3.17
N LYS A 6 -9.91 6.18 1.90
CA LYS A 6 -9.20 5.18 1.10
C LYS A 6 -8.25 5.92 0.18
N VAL A 7 -6.96 5.69 0.30
CA VAL A 7 -5.97 6.23 -0.63
C VAL A 7 -5.39 5.06 -1.41
N ASN A 8 -5.57 5.09 -2.72
CA ASN A 8 -4.90 4.17 -3.64
C ASN A 8 -3.84 4.95 -4.40
N ALA A 9 -2.59 4.55 -4.26
CA ALA A 9 -1.48 5.18 -4.95
C ALA A 9 -0.71 4.12 -5.74
N TYR A 10 -0.35 4.45 -6.97
CA TYR A 10 0.48 3.60 -7.82
C TYR A 10 1.82 4.30 -8.01
N ALA A 11 2.85 3.80 -7.45
CA ALA A 11 4.25 4.01 -7.81
C ALA A 11 5.24 3.42 -6.78
N SER A 12 6.34 3.00 -7.22
CA SER A 12 7.60 2.47 -6.70
C SER A 12 7.95 2.59 -5.19
N HIS A 13 9.03 1.97 -4.78
CA HIS A 13 9.67 1.83 -3.43
C HIS A 13 9.52 3.00 -2.42
N ALA A 14 9.18 4.21 -2.86
CA ALA A 14 8.90 5.35 -1.99
C ALA A 14 7.63 5.18 -1.14
N GLU A 15 6.73 4.32 -1.55
CA GLU A 15 5.44 4.10 -0.88
C GLU A 15 5.58 3.27 0.38
N SER A 16 6.34 2.18 0.32
CA SER A 16 6.64 1.37 1.49
C SER A 16 7.35 2.20 2.57
N PHE A 17 8.26 3.10 2.16
CA PHE A 17 8.92 4.04 3.07
C PHE A 17 7.93 5.04 3.67
N LYS A 18 7.01 5.61 2.87
CA LYS A 18 6.00 6.55 3.35
C LYS A 18 5.02 5.86 4.31
N ALA A 19 4.53 4.68 3.94
CA ALA A 19 3.68 3.86 4.81
C ALA A 19 4.37 3.54 6.15
N ALA A 20 5.66 3.18 6.09
CA ALA A 20 6.46 2.91 7.28
C ALA A 20 6.63 4.17 8.14
N ALA A 21 6.86 5.34 7.54
CA ALA A 21 7.01 6.59 8.27
C ALA A 21 5.71 7.02 8.96
N ASP A 22 4.56 6.86 8.29
CA ASP A 22 3.25 7.17 8.85
C ASP A 22 2.89 6.19 9.99
N ALA A 23 3.14 4.90 9.80
CA ALA A 23 2.98 3.90 10.86
C ALA A 23 3.85 4.20 12.09
N MET A 24 5.08 4.65 11.88
CA MET A 24 5.99 5.04 12.95
C MET A 24 5.53 6.32 13.66
N TYR A 25 5.03 7.30 12.91
CA TYR A 25 4.44 8.49 13.50
C TYR A 25 3.31 8.12 14.47
N ASP A 26 2.39 7.27 14.04
CA ASP A 26 1.29 6.82 14.90
C ASP A 26 1.78 5.99 16.10
N LEU A 27 2.78 5.13 15.90
CA LEU A 27 3.34 4.34 17.01
C LEU A 27 3.82 5.21 18.16
N PHE A 28 4.40 6.38 17.87
CA PHE A 28 4.93 7.28 18.89
C PHE A 28 3.98 8.41 19.26
N CYS A 29 3.21 8.93 18.31
CA CYS A 29 2.38 10.13 18.47
C CYS A 29 0.89 9.85 18.46
N GLY A 30 0.44 8.73 17.89
CA GLY A 30 -0.96 8.38 17.70
C GLY A 30 -1.74 8.19 18.99
N GLU A 31 -3.04 7.97 18.82
CA GLU A 31 -3.96 7.67 19.89
C GLU A 31 -3.72 6.27 20.47
N GLY A 32 -3.70 6.15 21.79
CA GLY A 32 -3.41 4.90 22.46
C GLY A 32 -4.51 3.84 22.32
N GLY A 33 -4.12 2.57 22.46
CA GLY A 33 -5.05 1.45 22.44
C GLY A 33 -5.51 1.02 21.03
N THR A 34 -4.71 1.31 20.01
CA THR A 34 -5.04 0.98 18.61
C THR A 34 -4.00 0.07 17.98
N ASP A 35 -4.39 -0.64 16.93
CA ASP A 35 -3.52 -1.46 16.11
C ASP A 35 -3.32 -0.84 14.72
N ILE A 36 -2.15 -1.04 14.15
CA ILE A 36 -1.79 -0.63 12.79
C ILE A 36 -1.42 -1.89 12.02
N CYS A 37 -2.09 -2.14 10.91
CA CYS A 37 -1.89 -3.35 10.11
C CYS A 37 -1.06 -3.06 8.86
N CYS A 38 0.03 -3.81 8.66
CA CYS A 38 0.76 -3.89 7.41
C CYS A 38 0.40 -5.20 6.72
N ALA A 39 -0.44 -5.14 5.70
CA ALA A 39 -1.01 -6.30 5.01
C ALA A 39 -0.42 -6.48 3.62
N SER A 40 -0.19 -7.72 3.21
CA SER A 40 0.16 -8.10 1.85
C SER A 40 -0.24 -9.55 1.59
N ASN A 41 -0.42 -9.92 0.33
CA ASN A 41 -0.73 -11.31 -0.04
C ASN A 41 0.44 -12.25 0.31
N ASP A 42 1.69 -11.87 0.04
CA ASP A 42 2.89 -12.66 0.36
C ASP A 42 3.56 -12.14 1.64
N ASP A 43 3.94 -13.07 2.53
CA ASP A 43 4.69 -12.76 3.76
C ASP A 43 6.06 -12.08 3.49
N ARG A 44 6.68 -12.34 2.33
CA ARG A 44 7.93 -11.70 1.92
C ARG A 44 7.73 -10.23 1.58
N GLN A 45 6.61 -9.86 0.94
CA GLN A 45 6.28 -8.48 0.59
C GLN A 45 5.84 -7.69 1.83
N ALA A 46 4.97 -8.26 2.66
CA ALA A 46 4.66 -7.68 3.97
C ALA A 46 5.91 -7.39 4.82
N LYS A 47 6.99 -8.14 4.57
CA LYS A 47 8.28 -7.95 5.23
C LYS A 47 9.03 -6.69 4.79
N LEU A 48 8.79 -6.15 3.59
CA LEU A 48 9.51 -4.95 3.12
C LEU A 48 9.12 -3.72 3.95
N ILE A 49 7.84 -3.42 4.08
CA ILE A 49 7.36 -2.34 4.97
C ILE A 49 7.84 -2.61 6.40
N TRP A 50 7.78 -3.87 6.83
CA TRP A 50 8.22 -4.28 8.16
C TRP A 50 9.70 -3.99 8.43
N LEU A 51 10.58 -4.20 7.45
CA LEU A 51 12.01 -3.90 7.57
C LEU A 51 12.26 -2.40 7.68
N GLU A 52 11.54 -1.59 6.89
CA GLU A 52 11.64 -0.12 6.97
C GLU A 52 11.17 0.38 8.35
N ILE A 53 10.04 -0.11 8.84
CA ILE A 53 9.54 0.19 10.18
C ILE A 53 10.57 -0.20 11.24
N GLY A 54 11.15 -1.41 11.14
CA GLY A 54 12.18 -1.89 12.05
C GLY A 54 13.43 -1.02 12.06
N GLY A 55 13.86 -0.57 10.88
CA GLY A 55 15.00 0.36 10.72
C GLY A 55 14.72 1.73 11.34
N MET A 56 13.55 2.30 11.11
CA MET A 56 13.13 3.57 11.72
C MET A 56 13.02 3.45 13.25
N ARG A 57 12.40 2.38 13.74
CA ARG A 57 12.31 2.10 15.18
C ARG A 57 13.70 2.00 15.81
N GLN A 58 14.64 1.31 15.15
CA GLN A 58 16.02 1.18 15.67
C GLN A 58 16.72 2.54 15.82
N ARG A 59 16.43 3.48 14.93
CA ARG A 59 16.98 4.84 15.00
C ARG A 59 16.32 5.67 16.09
N LEU A 60 15.01 5.53 16.27
CA LEU A 60 14.22 6.32 17.23
C LEU A 60 14.29 5.77 18.67
N ASP A 61 14.26 4.47 18.84
CA ASP A 61 14.27 3.77 20.15
C ASP A 61 15.16 2.53 20.11
N GLY A 62 16.43 2.70 19.74
CA GLY A 62 17.41 1.61 19.67
C GLY A 62 17.62 0.88 20.98
N LYS A 63 17.46 1.58 22.10
CA LYS A 63 17.57 1.02 23.45
C LYS A 63 16.31 0.26 23.90
N LYS A 64 15.24 0.25 23.09
CA LYS A 64 13.96 -0.40 23.39
C LYS A 64 13.32 0.09 24.70
N THR A 65 13.42 1.37 24.98
CA THR A 65 12.89 1.97 26.22
C THR A 65 11.39 2.15 26.17
N ILE A 66 10.87 2.48 25.00
CA ILE A 66 9.45 2.74 24.74
C ILE A 66 8.81 1.55 24.03
N THR A 67 9.52 0.96 23.04
CA THR A 67 8.99 -0.07 22.17
C THR A 67 9.55 -1.45 22.47
N SER A 68 8.77 -2.47 22.15
CA SER A 68 9.23 -3.86 22.02
C SER A 68 9.00 -4.34 20.60
N GLN A 69 9.82 -5.25 20.12
CA GLN A 69 9.72 -5.85 18.80
C GLN A 69 9.95 -7.35 18.86
N ASN A 70 9.08 -8.11 18.21
CA ASN A 70 9.26 -9.52 17.89
C ASN A 70 9.25 -9.73 16.37
N LEU A 71 9.02 -10.94 15.89
CA LEU A 71 9.02 -11.28 14.47
C LEU A 71 7.83 -10.69 13.70
N THR A 72 6.71 -10.44 14.35
CA THR A 72 5.43 -10.07 13.73
C THR A 72 4.85 -8.77 14.25
N GLU A 73 5.35 -8.25 15.37
CA GLU A 73 4.77 -7.09 16.04
C GLU A 73 5.84 -6.13 16.55
N ILE A 74 5.53 -4.84 16.49
CA ILE A 74 6.21 -3.76 17.20
C ILE A 74 5.19 -3.06 18.08
N LYS A 75 5.44 -2.98 19.38
CA LYS A 75 4.49 -2.43 20.33
C LYS A 75 5.11 -1.26 21.11
N ASN A 76 4.39 -0.15 21.16
CA ASN A 76 4.63 0.94 22.11
C ASN A 76 3.94 0.57 23.44
N ARG A 77 4.74 0.34 24.47
CA ARG A 77 4.25 -0.12 25.77
C ARG A 77 3.53 0.99 26.55
N LEU A 78 3.89 2.26 26.33
CA LEU A 78 3.31 3.39 27.06
C LEU A 78 1.93 3.73 26.54
N LYS A 79 1.75 3.68 25.23
CA LYS A 79 0.49 4.01 24.56
C LYS A 79 -0.38 2.80 24.24
N ASN A 80 0.15 1.58 24.36
CA ASN A 80 -0.53 0.35 23.93
C ASN A 80 -0.94 0.39 22.46
N ILE A 81 -0.03 0.85 21.59
CA ILE A 81 -0.20 0.83 20.13
C ILE A 81 0.65 -0.30 19.59
N THR A 82 0.07 -1.12 18.72
CA THR A 82 0.78 -2.24 18.10
C THR A 82 0.79 -2.05 16.58
N ILE A 83 1.96 -2.13 15.96
CA ILE A 83 2.08 -2.36 14.52
C ILE A 83 2.26 -3.86 14.33
N PHE A 84 1.47 -4.47 13.47
CA PHE A 84 1.59 -5.89 13.16
C PHE A 84 1.50 -6.12 11.65
N ARG A 85 2.00 -7.27 11.21
CA ARG A 85 1.90 -7.68 9.80
C ARG A 85 0.88 -8.79 9.63
N LEU A 86 0.15 -8.71 8.52
CA LEU A 86 -0.88 -9.66 8.11
C LEU A 86 -0.58 -10.17 6.70
N SER A 87 -0.66 -11.48 6.50
CA SER A 87 -0.53 -12.08 5.18
C SER A 87 -1.64 -13.12 4.95
N SER A 88 -1.77 -13.63 3.73
CA SER A 88 -2.72 -14.70 3.40
C SER A 88 -2.55 -15.93 4.27
N LYS A 89 -1.33 -16.19 4.75
CA LYS A 89 -0.97 -17.33 5.60
C LYS A 89 -1.26 -17.11 7.08
N THR A 90 -1.63 -15.89 7.49
CA THR A 90 -1.92 -15.59 8.89
C THR A 90 -3.21 -16.30 9.32
N GLN A 91 -3.13 -17.10 10.36
CA GLN A 91 -4.30 -17.72 10.98
C GLN A 91 -5.00 -16.70 11.91
N ASN A 92 -6.31 -16.84 12.11
CA ASN A 92 -7.12 -15.98 12.99
C ASN A 92 -7.00 -14.49 12.65
N LYS A 93 -7.54 -14.10 11.49
CA LYS A 93 -7.54 -12.72 11.00
C LYS A 93 -8.62 -11.84 11.63
N ASP A 94 -9.34 -12.31 12.63
CA ASP A 94 -10.43 -11.59 13.30
C ASP A 94 -10.02 -11.05 14.67
N GLY A 95 -10.76 -10.05 15.15
CA GLY A 95 -10.60 -9.51 16.51
C GLY A 95 -9.57 -8.40 16.66
N PHE A 96 -9.04 -7.86 15.55
CA PHE A 96 -8.14 -6.71 15.57
C PHE A 96 -8.89 -5.40 15.83
N ASN A 97 -8.22 -4.45 16.49
CA ASN A 97 -8.73 -3.10 16.75
C ASN A 97 -7.96 -2.07 15.90
N ILE A 98 -8.05 -2.24 14.57
CA ILE A 98 -7.21 -1.55 13.60
C ILE A 98 -7.68 -0.11 13.41
N SER A 99 -6.76 0.86 13.51
CA SER A 99 -6.98 2.26 13.14
C SER A 99 -6.50 2.56 11.72
N LYS A 100 -5.39 1.94 11.31
CA LYS A 100 -4.81 2.11 9.97
C LYS A 100 -4.41 0.77 9.37
N THR A 101 -4.65 0.64 8.07
CA THR A 101 -4.19 -0.49 7.26
C THR A 101 -3.36 0.03 6.09
N TYR A 102 -2.18 -0.55 5.92
CA TYR A 102 -1.33 -0.40 4.75
C TYR A 102 -1.36 -1.72 3.99
N LEU A 103 -2.07 -1.77 2.87
CA LEU A 103 -2.13 -2.93 1.99
C LEU A 103 -1.14 -2.72 0.85
N ASP A 104 -0.13 -3.59 0.78
CA ASP A 104 0.95 -3.53 -0.21
C ASP A 104 0.80 -4.63 -1.24
N GLU A 105 1.16 -4.31 -2.48
CA GLU A 105 1.14 -5.23 -3.63
C GLU A 105 -0.20 -5.95 -3.81
N SER A 106 -1.28 -5.19 -3.80
CA SER A 106 -2.64 -5.75 -3.88
C SER A 106 -2.98 -6.40 -5.22
N HIS A 107 -2.12 -6.22 -6.24
CA HIS A 107 -2.26 -6.88 -7.54
C HIS A 107 -2.12 -8.41 -7.47
N ASP A 108 -1.45 -8.93 -6.44
CA ASP A 108 -1.27 -10.36 -6.23
C ASP A 108 -2.37 -11.00 -5.35
N ILE A 109 -3.32 -10.18 -4.88
CA ILE A 109 -4.38 -10.68 -4.01
C ILE A 109 -5.39 -11.50 -4.84
N ALA A 110 -5.48 -12.78 -4.52
CA ALA A 110 -6.51 -13.63 -5.07
C ALA A 110 -7.89 -13.22 -4.52
N GLU A 111 -8.88 -13.23 -5.38
CA GLU A 111 -10.28 -13.05 -5.04
C GLU A 111 -11.02 -14.37 -5.12
N GLU A 112 -11.88 -14.62 -4.13
CA GLU A 112 -12.95 -15.58 -4.22
C GLU A 112 -14.25 -14.80 -4.26
N ASN A 113 -15.00 -14.90 -5.35
CA ASN A 113 -16.29 -14.19 -5.55
C ASN A 113 -16.20 -12.65 -5.44
N GLY A 114 -15.10 -12.04 -5.93
CA GLY A 114 -14.92 -10.59 -5.93
C GLY A 114 -14.52 -10.00 -4.57
N GLN A 115 -14.10 -10.82 -3.62
CA GLN A 115 -13.72 -10.39 -2.27
C GLN A 115 -12.33 -10.88 -1.89
N SER A 116 -11.55 -10.01 -1.27
CA SER A 116 -10.25 -10.34 -0.70
C SER A 116 -10.38 -10.62 0.79
N GLU A 117 -10.09 -11.83 1.22
CA GLU A 117 -10.14 -12.21 2.63
C GLU A 117 -9.27 -11.31 3.53
N ILE A 118 -8.10 -10.89 3.04
CA ILE A 118 -7.19 -10.00 3.79
C ILE A 118 -7.80 -8.60 3.91
N ALA A 119 -8.26 -8.03 2.79
CA ALA A 119 -8.84 -6.69 2.80
C ALA A 119 -10.10 -6.65 3.67
N GLU A 120 -10.95 -7.67 3.57
CA GLU A 120 -12.15 -7.77 4.40
C GLU A 120 -11.84 -7.93 5.89
N ALA A 121 -10.82 -8.71 6.25
CA ALA A 121 -10.37 -8.83 7.65
C ALA A 121 -9.89 -7.47 8.21
N CYS A 122 -9.12 -6.72 7.40
CA CYS A 122 -8.71 -5.37 7.77
C CYS A 122 -9.91 -4.44 7.94
N TRP A 123 -10.87 -4.45 7.01
CA TRP A 123 -12.09 -3.64 7.11
C TRP A 123 -12.91 -3.96 8.35
N ARG A 124 -13.11 -5.25 8.65
CA ARG A 124 -13.79 -5.66 9.90
C ARG A 124 -13.07 -5.13 11.12
N GLY A 125 -11.74 -5.25 11.16
CA GLY A 125 -10.91 -4.74 12.27
C GLY A 125 -11.00 -3.22 12.46
N MET A 126 -11.35 -2.47 11.41
CA MET A 126 -11.46 -1.01 11.40
C MET A 126 -12.88 -0.50 11.71
N SER A 127 -13.86 -1.37 11.80
CA SER A 127 -15.29 -0.98 11.85
C SER A 127 -15.67 -0.14 13.06
N SER A 128 -14.93 -0.24 14.16
CA SER A 128 -15.19 0.50 15.42
C SER A 128 -14.47 1.85 15.51
N LYS A 129 -13.70 2.24 14.49
CA LYS A 129 -12.93 3.48 14.51
C LYS A 129 -13.69 4.65 13.90
N ASP A 130 -13.52 5.83 14.49
CA ASP A 130 -14.13 7.06 13.99
C ASP A 130 -13.46 7.56 12.71
N GLU A 131 -12.14 7.50 12.64
CA GLU A 131 -11.34 7.95 11.51
C GLU A 131 -10.36 6.86 11.02
N PRO A 132 -10.87 5.74 10.52
CA PRO A 132 -10.00 4.68 10.02
C PRO A 132 -9.40 5.04 8.66
N LEU A 133 -8.10 4.75 8.47
CA LEU A 133 -7.41 4.94 7.20
C LEU A 133 -7.05 3.60 6.59
N PHE A 134 -7.51 3.35 5.37
CA PHE A 134 -7.09 2.20 4.56
C PHE A 134 -6.29 2.71 3.36
N LEU A 135 -4.99 2.47 3.35
CA LEU A 135 -4.08 2.83 2.27
C LEU A 135 -3.75 1.57 1.48
N ASN A 136 -4.05 1.60 0.18
CA ASN A 136 -3.68 0.55 -0.76
C ASN A 136 -2.61 1.07 -1.71
N CYS A 137 -1.41 0.50 -1.66
CA CYS A 137 -0.27 0.84 -2.50
C CYS A 137 0.09 -0.36 -3.36
N THR A 138 0.17 -0.19 -4.68
CA THR A 138 0.45 -1.32 -5.57
C THR A 138 0.87 -0.86 -6.97
N THR A 139 1.52 -1.75 -7.68
CA THR A 139 1.73 -1.64 -9.12
C THR A 139 0.66 -2.45 -9.87
N GLN A 140 0.56 -2.27 -11.18
CA GLN A 140 -0.31 -3.09 -12.02
C GLN A 140 0.25 -4.51 -12.13
N GLY A 141 -0.57 -5.51 -11.78
CA GLY A 141 -0.25 -6.93 -11.97
C GLY A 141 -0.61 -7.44 -13.36
N PHE A 142 -0.24 -8.70 -13.62
CA PHE A 142 -0.60 -9.41 -14.86
C PHE A 142 -1.98 -10.07 -14.77
N ASN A 143 -2.47 -10.34 -13.57
CA ASN A 143 -3.78 -10.93 -13.34
C ASN A 143 -4.87 -9.93 -13.70
N ARG A 144 -5.92 -10.43 -14.36
CA ARG A 144 -7.12 -9.66 -14.70
C ARG A 144 -8.30 -10.17 -13.90
N ASP A 145 -9.31 -9.33 -13.76
CA ASP A 145 -10.54 -9.64 -12.99
C ASP A 145 -10.22 -10.01 -11.53
N CYS A 146 -9.27 -9.25 -10.94
CA CYS A 146 -8.80 -9.43 -9.58
C CYS A 146 -9.24 -8.26 -8.67
N TYR A 147 -8.96 -8.38 -7.37
CA TYR A 147 -9.27 -7.33 -6.38
C TYR A 147 -8.84 -5.94 -6.84
N LEU A 148 -7.64 -5.83 -7.41
CA LEU A 148 -7.10 -4.56 -7.89
C LEU A 148 -7.92 -3.99 -9.06
N ASP A 149 -8.29 -4.80 -10.05
CA ASP A 149 -9.05 -4.32 -11.22
C ASP A 149 -10.40 -3.74 -10.81
N HIS A 150 -11.09 -4.36 -9.83
CA HIS A 150 -12.32 -3.80 -9.26
C HIS A 150 -12.07 -2.47 -8.56
N LYS A 151 -10.95 -2.32 -7.85
CA LYS A 151 -10.60 -1.05 -7.19
C LYS A 151 -10.21 0.04 -8.19
N ILE A 152 -9.49 -0.30 -9.26
CA ILE A 152 -9.17 0.65 -10.34
C ILE A 152 -10.45 1.12 -11.04
N THR A 153 -11.35 0.19 -11.38
CA THR A 153 -12.63 0.52 -12.00
C THR A 153 -13.45 1.46 -11.12
N TYR A 154 -13.51 1.19 -9.84
CA TYR A 154 -14.18 2.08 -8.88
C TYR A 154 -13.50 3.44 -8.81
N ALA A 155 -12.16 3.46 -8.75
CA ALA A 155 -11.37 4.68 -8.67
C ALA A 155 -11.59 5.59 -9.90
N LYS A 156 -11.61 5.02 -11.09
CA LYS A 156 -11.89 5.78 -12.33
C LYS A 156 -13.26 6.42 -12.29
N ARG A 157 -14.28 5.69 -11.89
CA ARG A 157 -15.66 6.21 -11.78
C ARG A 157 -15.80 7.34 -10.75
N VAL A 158 -15.03 7.28 -9.65
CA VAL A 158 -14.98 8.39 -8.67
C VAL A 158 -14.25 9.60 -9.26
N ILE A 159 -13.10 9.41 -9.92
CA ILE A 159 -12.33 10.48 -10.55
C ILE A 159 -13.14 11.17 -11.66
N GLU A 160 -13.90 10.41 -12.44
CA GLU A 160 -14.77 10.90 -13.52
C GLU A 160 -16.06 11.56 -13.01
N GLY A 161 -16.32 11.49 -11.71
CA GLY A 161 -17.51 12.08 -11.09
C GLY A 161 -18.80 11.26 -11.28
N GLU A 162 -18.72 10.01 -11.73
CA GLU A 162 -19.86 9.10 -11.83
C GLU A 162 -20.33 8.64 -10.44
N ILE A 163 -19.39 8.52 -9.49
CA ILE A 163 -19.64 8.15 -8.11
C ILE A 163 -19.18 9.28 -7.20
N ASP A 164 -20.10 9.77 -6.36
CA ASP A 164 -19.79 10.73 -5.31
C ASP A 164 -19.40 9.98 -4.03
N ASP A 165 -18.09 9.95 -3.70
CA ASP A 165 -17.56 9.32 -2.49
C ASP A 165 -16.45 10.19 -1.88
N ASP A 166 -16.84 11.07 -0.94
CA ASP A 166 -15.91 11.97 -0.23
C ASP A 166 -14.96 11.23 0.72
N HIS A 167 -15.14 9.92 0.91
CA HIS A 167 -14.28 9.10 1.76
C HIS A 167 -13.27 8.29 0.96
N PHE A 168 -13.24 8.48 -0.35
CA PHE A 168 -12.35 7.77 -1.25
C PHE A 168 -11.47 8.75 -2.02
N ILE A 169 -10.16 8.51 -2.02
CA ILE A 169 -9.20 9.23 -2.86
C ILE A 169 -8.34 8.22 -3.61
N ALA A 170 -8.06 8.48 -4.88
CA ALA A 170 -7.19 7.65 -5.69
C ALA A 170 -6.21 8.49 -6.50
N PHE A 171 -4.99 7.97 -6.64
CA PHE A 171 -3.97 8.48 -7.53
C PHE A 171 -3.61 7.36 -8.50
N LEU A 172 -3.96 7.52 -9.78
CA LEU A 172 -3.68 6.57 -10.85
C LEU A 172 -2.59 7.16 -11.75
N TYR A 173 -1.46 6.45 -11.84
CA TYR A 173 -0.35 6.80 -12.69
C TYR A 173 -0.24 5.74 -13.79
N GLU A 174 -0.86 5.97 -14.92
CA GLU A 174 -0.95 5.01 -16.03
C GLU A 174 -0.90 5.73 -17.39
N GLN A 175 -0.51 5.02 -18.42
CA GLN A 175 -0.71 5.46 -19.81
C GLN A 175 -2.15 5.19 -20.24
N ASP A 176 -2.65 5.98 -21.20
CA ASP A 176 -4.01 5.82 -21.71
C ASP A 176 -4.13 4.58 -22.60
N THR A 177 -3.06 4.23 -23.31
CA THR A 177 -3.01 3.07 -24.20
C THR A 177 -1.66 2.36 -24.14
N GLU A 178 -1.65 1.05 -24.44
CA GLU A 178 -0.41 0.29 -24.57
C GLU A 178 0.50 0.81 -25.68
N GLN A 179 -0.07 1.39 -26.74
CA GLN A 179 0.70 1.93 -27.86
C GLN A 179 1.54 3.15 -27.46
N GLU A 180 1.06 3.97 -26.54
CA GLU A 180 1.82 5.13 -26.05
C GLU A 180 3.16 4.71 -25.43
N ILE A 181 3.23 3.54 -24.79
CA ILE A 181 4.45 3.04 -24.15
C ILE A 181 5.59 2.93 -25.18
N TRP A 182 5.26 2.53 -26.40
CA TRP A 182 6.24 2.24 -27.45
C TRP A 182 6.46 3.38 -28.44
N GLN A 183 5.47 4.27 -28.60
CA GLN A 183 5.46 5.30 -29.64
C GLN A 183 5.74 6.71 -29.13
N ASP A 184 5.51 6.96 -27.84
CA ASP A 184 5.63 8.29 -27.25
C ASP A 184 6.34 8.23 -25.88
N GLU A 185 7.66 8.49 -25.89
CA GLU A 185 8.46 8.53 -24.67
C GLU A 185 7.98 9.61 -23.69
N SER A 186 7.33 10.68 -24.16
CA SER A 186 6.78 11.73 -23.30
C SER A 186 5.61 11.23 -22.45
N SER A 187 4.92 10.19 -22.89
CA SER A 187 3.82 9.57 -22.13
C SER A 187 4.28 8.86 -20.85
N TRP A 188 5.58 8.52 -20.75
CA TRP A 188 6.12 7.78 -19.62
C TRP A 188 6.00 8.55 -18.30
N GLU A 189 5.92 9.86 -18.34
CA GLU A 189 5.64 10.69 -17.17
C GLU A 189 4.28 10.41 -16.55
N LYS A 190 3.29 9.98 -17.35
CA LYS A 190 1.95 9.66 -16.85
C LYS A 190 2.00 8.53 -15.81
N SER A 191 2.80 7.49 -16.08
CA SER A 191 2.97 6.36 -15.16
C SER A 191 4.13 6.51 -14.19
N ASN A 192 5.06 7.44 -14.47
CA ASN A 192 6.25 7.68 -13.66
C ASN A 192 6.54 9.17 -13.50
N PRO A 193 5.82 9.89 -12.65
CA PRO A 193 6.00 11.36 -12.49
C PRO A 193 7.41 11.78 -12.07
N ALA A 194 8.21 10.84 -11.54
CA ALA A 194 9.60 11.10 -11.14
C ALA A 194 10.64 10.77 -12.22
N ILE A 195 10.22 10.33 -13.42
CA ILE A 195 11.13 9.82 -14.46
C ILE A 195 12.15 10.87 -14.89
N ILE A 196 11.75 12.13 -15.02
CA ILE A 196 12.65 13.23 -15.36
C ILE A 196 13.77 13.37 -14.34
N ARG A 197 13.46 13.30 -13.04
CA ARG A 197 14.48 13.37 -11.98
C ARG A 197 15.44 12.18 -12.04
N ALA A 198 14.92 11.01 -12.37
CA ALA A 198 15.71 9.79 -12.48
C ALA A 198 16.64 9.82 -13.71
N ILE A 199 16.20 10.38 -14.83
CA ILE A 199 17.03 10.59 -16.04
C ILE A 199 18.15 11.58 -15.74
N PHE A 200 17.85 12.72 -15.12
CA PHE A 200 18.87 13.72 -14.75
C PHE A 200 19.85 13.22 -13.67
N ALA A 201 19.42 12.29 -12.81
CA ALA A 201 20.29 11.66 -11.82
C ALA A 201 21.16 10.52 -12.40
N GLY A 202 21.05 10.22 -13.69
CA GLY A 202 21.80 9.15 -14.36
C GLY A 202 21.40 7.72 -13.98
N SER A 203 20.28 7.56 -13.27
CA SER A 203 19.88 6.26 -12.71
C SER A 203 19.03 5.38 -13.66
N VAL A 204 18.54 5.92 -14.77
CA VAL A 204 17.50 5.25 -15.59
C VAL A 204 17.98 4.85 -16.99
N THR A 205 19.14 5.27 -17.42
CA THR A 205 19.59 5.11 -18.81
C THR A 205 19.75 3.66 -19.30
N HIS A 206 19.75 2.66 -18.44
CA HIS A 206 19.98 1.27 -18.88
C HIS A 206 18.79 0.31 -18.75
N THR A 207 17.81 0.60 -17.92
CA THR A 207 16.73 -0.36 -17.61
C THR A 207 15.52 -0.22 -18.55
N ILE A 208 15.28 0.94 -19.10
CA ILE A 208 14.10 1.22 -19.94
C ILE A 208 14.30 0.70 -21.38
N PHE A 209 15.54 0.67 -21.88
CA PHE A 209 15.85 0.26 -23.25
C PHE A 209 16.01 -1.25 -23.48
N SER A 210 15.86 -2.07 -22.45
CA SER A 210 16.01 -3.54 -22.55
C SER A 210 14.69 -4.31 -22.56
N ALA A 211 13.54 -3.64 -22.71
CA ALA A 211 12.27 -4.32 -22.89
C ALA A 211 12.28 -5.13 -24.22
N PRO A 212 11.88 -6.41 -24.24
CA PRO A 212 11.83 -7.17 -25.46
C PRO A 212 10.84 -6.55 -26.43
N GLN A 213 11.30 -6.26 -27.66
CA GLN A 213 10.44 -5.84 -28.75
C GLN A 213 9.36 -6.88 -29.00
N PRO A 214 8.11 -6.51 -29.25
CA PRO A 214 7.07 -7.45 -29.59
C PRO A 214 7.50 -8.19 -30.88
N THR A 215 7.67 -9.50 -30.79
CA THR A 215 7.89 -10.36 -31.94
C THR A 215 6.63 -10.27 -32.81
N SER A 216 6.78 -9.70 -33.99
CA SER A 216 5.76 -9.72 -35.04
C SER A 216 5.40 -11.16 -35.35
N ILE A 217 4.16 -11.54 -35.08
CA ILE A 217 3.51 -12.74 -35.65
C ILE A 217 2.80 -12.35 -36.93
#